data_56503f6b7a5037c8a5dd57a273cbe083
#
_entry.id   56503f6b7a5037c8a5dd57a273cbe083
#
_cell.length_a   1.000
_cell.length_b   1.000
_cell.length_c   1.000
_cell.angle_alpha   90.00
_cell.angle_beta   90.00
_cell.angle_gamma   90.00
#
_symmetry.space_group_name_H-M   'P 1'
#
loop_
_entity.id
_entity.type
_entity.pdbx_description
1 polymer ?
#
loop_
_entity_poly.entity_id
_entity_poly.type
_entity_poly.pdbx_seq_one_letter_code
_entity_poly.pdbx_strand_id
1 'polypeptide(L)'
;MNINSACILEDRGILFIDGVDAKDFLQNIITNDINKVSETNSCFASLLNPQGKFLFDFLVIQHKKGYFIDCEKNQINELFKQLSLYKLRSSVQILNLSNEFVVAALSYEKFKSMEGSKDQLGFTLKYREDPILLDPRNKKLGARLVINLEKLYLSLKKLNLKPTKHEEYYNLSFNLGIAQQNTDKLKNKIFGIECNFDELNAIDFKKGCYVGQENTSRIKLKNKLTKRLLPIKVIEGDIRAGQSIFNEKTEIGKVLIDTNYPFAVIKHASEKFNFDLIFKINNATIRIIKPKWLNLNWQNPKKSKQGYFYLIISNKSKH
;
A
#
# COMPACT_ATOMS: atom_id res chain seq x y z
N MET A 1 -6.15 -9.82 14.77
CA MET A 1 -7.15 -10.81 14.23
C MET A 1 -6.94 -12.14 14.92
N ASN A 2 -8.03 -12.81 15.31
CA ASN A 2 -7.99 -14.13 15.93
C ASN A 2 -7.70 -15.20 14.85
N ILE A 3 -6.99 -16.30 15.22
CA ILE A 3 -6.64 -17.40 14.29
C ILE A 3 -7.88 -18.11 13.72
N ASN A 4 -9.00 -18.11 14.44
CA ASN A 4 -10.25 -18.74 14.05
C ASN A 4 -11.27 -17.75 13.48
N SER A 5 -10.87 -16.54 13.10
CA SER A 5 -11.74 -15.52 12.52
C SER A 5 -11.30 -15.09 11.12
N ALA A 6 -12.28 -14.62 10.36
CA ALA A 6 -12.07 -13.97 9.06
C ALA A 6 -12.84 -12.65 9.02
N CYS A 7 -12.16 -11.55 8.76
CA CYS A 7 -12.80 -10.25 8.57
C CYS A 7 -13.28 -10.14 7.13
N ILE A 8 -14.59 -10.02 6.92
CA ILE A 8 -15.14 -9.85 5.58
C ILE A 8 -15.01 -8.37 5.21
N LEU A 9 -14.26 -8.10 4.12
CA LEU A 9 -13.96 -6.76 3.63
C LEU A 9 -14.95 -6.38 2.53
N GLU A 10 -16.19 -6.02 2.90
CA GLU A 10 -17.27 -5.69 1.96
C GLU A 10 -17.02 -4.41 1.15
N ASP A 11 -16.10 -3.58 1.63
CA ASP A 11 -15.64 -2.34 1.00
C ASP A 11 -14.47 -2.55 0.02
N ARG A 12 -14.09 -3.80 -0.26
CA ARG A 12 -13.16 -4.15 -1.33
C ARG A 12 -13.93 -4.51 -2.60
N GLY A 13 -13.36 -4.13 -3.75
CA GLY A 13 -13.88 -4.45 -5.06
C GLY A 13 -12.84 -5.20 -5.89
N ILE A 14 -13.32 -6.02 -6.83
CA ILE A 14 -12.48 -6.87 -7.68
C ILE A 14 -12.72 -6.52 -9.14
N LEU A 15 -11.65 -6.08 -9.84
CA LEU A 15 -11.61 -6.16 -11.31
C LEU A 15 -10.90 -7.44 -11.72
N PHE A 16 -11.31 -7.99 -12.84
CA PHE A 16 -10.61 -9.08 -13.51
C PHE A 16 -10.10 -8.59 -14.87
N ILE A 17 -8.82 -8.80 -15.12
CA ILE A 17 -8.13 -8.37 -16.34
C ILE A 17 -7.54 -9.61 -17.01
N ASP A 18 -7.98 -9.88 -18.25
CA ASP A 18 -7.45 -10.97 -19.07
C ASP A 18 -7.25 -10.55 -20.52
N GLY A 19 -6.80 -11.48 -21.34
CA GLY A 19 -6.47 -11.28 -22.74
C GLY A 19 -5.00 -11.52 -23.03
N VAL A 20 -4.66 -11.67 -24.30
CA VAL A 20 -3.29 -12.01 -24.72
C VAL A 20 -2.27 -10.93 -24.32
N ASP A 21 -2.71 -9.68 -24.27
CA ASP A 21 -1.87 -8.53 -23.94
C ASP A 21 -1.98 -8.11 -22.46
N ALA A 22 -2.76 -8.82 -21.62
CA ALA A 22 -3.06 -8.39 -20.24
C ALA A 22 -1.80 -8.21 -19.39
N LYS A 23 -0.80 -9.08 -19.56
CA LYS A 23 0.46 -9.01 -18.83
C LYS A 23 1.28 -7.78 -19.22
N ASP A 24 1.47 -7.56 -20.52
CA ASP A 24 2.26 -6.43 -21.03
C ASP A 24 1.55 -5.10 -20.76
N PHE A 25 0.23 -5.09 -20.86
CA PHE A 25 -0.61 -3.95 -20.49
C PHE A 25 -0.37 -3.54 -19.01
N LEU A 26 -0.49 -4.48 -18.09
CA LEU A 26 -0.24 -4.23 -16.67
C LEU A 26 1.21 -3.82 -16.43
N GLN A 27 2.18 -4.46 -17.10
CA GLN A 27 3.60 -4.12 -16.97
C GLN A 27 3.89 -2.65 -17.27
N ASN A 28 3.21 -2.08 -18.23
CA ASN A 28 3.45 -0.71 -18.69
C ASN A 28 2.77 0.36 -17.81
N ILE A 29 1.81 -0.01 -16.96
CA ILE A 29 1.03 0.98 -16.21
C ILE A 29 1.19 0.90 -14.70
N ILE A 30 1.46 -0.28 -14.12
CA ILE A 30 1.57 -0.44 -12.66
C ILE A 30 3.01 -0.21 -12.18
N THR A 31 3.15 0.20 -10.94
CA THR A 31 4.46 0.49 -10.33
C THR A 31 5.31 -0.74 -10.02
N ASN A 32 4.70 -1.92 -9.86
CA ASN A 32 5.39 -3.17 -9.55
C ASN A 32 5.59 -4.03 -10.81
N ASP A 33 6.45 -5.03 -10.72
CA ASP A 33 6.76 -5.93 -11.83
C ASP A 33 5.74 -7.07 -11.90
N ILE A 34 4.89 -7.06 -12.95
CA ILE A 34 3.89 -8.10 -13.19
C ILE A 34 4.53 -9.47 -13.46
N ASN A 35 5.80 -9.52 -13.91
CA ASN A 35 6.51 -10.79 -14.14
C ASN A 35 6.75 -11.58 -12.85
N LYS A 36 6.65 -10.93 -11.68
CA LYS A 36 6.73 -11.58 -10.37
C LYS A 36 5.41 -12.19 -9.92
N VAL A 37 4.30 -11.84 -10.59
CA VAL A 37 2.97 -12.38 -10.27
C VAL A 37 2.79 -13.71 -10.98
N SER A 38 2.42 -14.72 -10.21
CA SER A 38 2.20 -16.09 -10.64
C SER A 38 1.11 -16.74 -9.79
N GLU A 39 0.76 -17.98 -10.09
CA GLU A 39 -0.19 -18.76 -9.25
C GLU A 39 0.25 -18.86 -7.79
N THR A 40 1.55 -18.73 -7.51
CA THR A 40 2.13 -18.82 -6.16
C THR A 40 2.65 -17.51 -5.61
N ASN A 41 2.52 -16.42 -6.34
CA ASN A 41 3.01 -15.12 -5.88
C ASN A 41 2.16 -13.96 -6.40
N SER A 42 1.72 -13.12 -5.50
CA SER A 42 0.94 -11.90 -5.72
C SER A 42 1.76 -10.67 -5.35
N CYS A 43 1.41 -9.50 -5.84
CA CYS A 43 2.09 -8.27 -5.49
C CYS A 43 1.13 -7.14 -5.08
N PHE A 44 1.65 -6.16 -4.37
CA PHE A 44 1.04 -4.86 -4.17
C PHE A 44 1.56 -3.89 -5.23
N ALA A 45 0.71 -3.09 -5.82
CA ALA A 45 1.07 -2.14 -6.85
C ALA A 45 0.21 -0.88 -6.76
N SER A 46 0.61 0.14 -7.50
CA SER A 46 -0.12 1.39 -7.65
C SER A 46 -0.20 1.79 -9.13
N LEU A 47 -1.23 2.54 -9.46
CA LEU A 47 -1.32 3.33 -10.68
C LEU A 47 -1.01 4.79 -10.31
N LEU A 48 -0.07 5.40 -11.01
CA LEU A 48 0.31 6.80 -10.83
C LEU A 48 -0.15 7.62 -12.04
N ASN A 49 -0.26 8.93 -11.84
CA ASN A 49 -0.38 9.84 -12.97
C ASN A 49 1.00 10.06 -13.65
N PRO A 50 1.07 10.67 -14.84
CA PRO A 50 2.34 10.91 -15.54
C PRO A 50 3.37 11.69 -14.73
N GLN A 51 2.94 12.51 -13.75
CA GLN A 51 3.81 13.24 -12.84
C GLN A 51 4.29 12.41 -11.64
N GLY A 52 3.90 11.13 -11.53
CA GLY A 52 4.28 10.24 -10.43
C GLY A 52 3.45 10.40 -9.16
N LYS A 53 2.33 11.12 -9.21
CA LYS A 53 1.40 11.24 -8.07
C LYS A 53 0.46 10.05 -8.02
N PHE A 54 0.06 9.71 -6.80
CA PHE A 54 -0.88 8.65 -6.49
C PHE A 54 -2.23 8.82 -7.20
N LEU A 55 -2.74 7.76 -7.80
CA LEU A 55 -4.10 7.64 -8.30
C LEU A 55 -4.85 6.51 -7.61
N PHE A 56 -4.31 5.28 -7.66
CA PHE A 56 -4.91 4.09 -7.07
C PHE A 56 -3.84 3.16 -6.52
N ASP A 57 -4.20 2.37 -5.52
CA ASP A 57 -3.42 1.24 -5.04
C ASP A 57 -4.26 -0.04 -4.97
N PHE A 58 -3.64 -1.18 -5.21
CA PHE A 58 -4.32 -2.45 -5.31
C PHE A 58 -3.37 -3.64 -5.15
N LEU A 59 -3.94 -4.80 -4.81
CA LEU A 59 -3.25 -6.07 -4.94
C LEU A 59 -3.49 -6.67 -6.31
N VAL A 60 -2.46 -7.28 -6.88
CA VAL A 60 -2.51 -8.00 -8.16
C VAL A 60 -2.29 -9.49 -7.89
N ILE A 61 -3.24 -10.31 -8.28
CA ILE A 61 -3.30 -11.73 -7.97
C ILE A 61 -3.59 -12.49 -9.26
N GLN A 62 -2.75 -13.46 -9.63
CA GLN A 62 -3.05 -14.31 -10.78
C GLN A 62 -4.25 -15.22 -10.47
N HIS A 63 -5.21 -15.25 -11.37
CA HIS A 63 -6.36 -16.14 -11.32
C HIS A 63 -6.69 -16.64 -12.72
N LYS A 64 -6.70 -17.96 -12.90
CA LYS A 64 -6.88 -18.60 -14.22
C LYS A 64 -5.89 -18.00 -15.24
N LYS A 65 -6.38 -17.51 -16.38
CA LYS A 65 -5.55 -16.90 -17.45
C LYS A 65 -5.39 -15.37 -17.31
N GLY A 66 -5.88 -14.78 -16.22
CA GLY A 66 -5.86 -13.33 -16.00
C GLY A 66 -5.44 -12.96 -14.59
N TYR A 67 -5.81 -11.75 -14.20
CA TYR A 67 -5.40 -11.14 -12.93
C TYR A 67 -6.61 -10.53 -12.21
N PHE A 68 -6.78 -10.83 -10.94
CA PHE A 68 -7.62 -10.04 -10.05
C PHE A 68 -6.86 -8.79 -9.60
N ILE A 69 -7.58 -7.67 -9.58
CA ILE A 69 -7.15 -6.39 -9.01
C ILE A 69 -8.07 -6.09 -7.83
N ASP A 70 -7.55 -6.26 -6.60
CA ASP A 70 -8.27 -5.97 -5.36
C ASP A 70 -7.99 -4.53 -4.93
N CYS A 71 -8.98 -3.63 -5.02
CA CYS A 71 -8.88 -2.24 -4.59
C CYS A 71 -10.09 -1.81 -3.73
N GLU A 72 -10.12 -0.57 -3.25
CA GLU A 72 -11.30 -0.03 -2.55
C GLU A 72 -12.53 0.01 -3.49
N LYS A 73 -13.66 -0.50 -3.01
CA LYS A 73 -14.90 -0.64 -3.80
C LYS A 73 -15.46 0.70 -4.29
N ASN A 74 -15.33 1.74 -3.47
CA ASN A 74 -15.76 3.10 -3.85
C ASN A 74 -14.98 3.67 -5.04
N GLN A 75 -13.77 3.14 -5.33
CA GLN A 75 -12.90 3.60 -6.41
C GLN A 75 -12.97 2.69 -7.65
N ILE A 76 -13.68 1.54 -7.59
CA ILE A 76 -13.61 0.49 -8.61
C ILE A 76 -14.04 0.99 -10.01
N ASN A 77 -15.10 1.80 -10.07
CA ASN A 77 -15.62 2.32 -11.34
C ASN A 77 -14.68 3.35 -11.97
N GLU A 78 -14.01 4.15 -11.14
CA GLU A 78 -13.01 5.12 -11.62
C GLU A 78 -11.75 4.42 -12.09
N LEU A 79 -11.28 3.41 -11.33
CA LEU A 79 -10.16 2.55 -11.76
C LEU A 79 -10.47 1.83 -13.07
N PHE A 80 -11.67 1.25 -13.21
CA PHE A 80 -12.13 0.61 -14.44
C PHE A 80 -12.05 1.57 -15.64
N LYS A 81 -12.57 2.80 -15.48
CA LYS A 81 -12.51 3.84 -16.54
C LYS A 81 -11.07 4.20 -16.88
N GLN A 82 -10.22 4.40 -15.87
CA GLN A 82 -8.82 4.77 -16.07
C GLN A 82 -8.04 3.67 -16.80
N LEU A 83 -8.21 2.40 -16.42
CA LEU A 83 -7.61 1.27 -17.10
C LEU A 83 -8.12 1.12 -18.54
N SER A 84 -9.41 1.36 -18.76
CA SER A 84 -10.01 1.33 -20.10
C SER A 84 -9.43 2.41 -21.02
N LEU A 85 -9.08 3.58 -20.50
CA LEU A 85 -8.39 4.62 -21.27
C LEU A 85 -6.96 4.21 -21.68
N TYR A 86 -6.25 3.49 -20.82
CA TYR A 86 -4.91 2.99 -21.14
C TYR A 86 -4.91 1.78 -22.07
N LYS A 87 -6.02 1.04 -22.15
CA LYS A 87 -6.14 -0.18 -22.96
C LYS A 87 -5.88 0.07 -24.44
N LEU A 88 -6.35 1.19 -25.00
CA LEU A 88 -6.19 1.60 -26.40
C LEU A 88 -6.48 0.43 -27.39
N ARG A 89 -5.44 -0.06 -28.08
CA ARG A 89 -5.51 -1.14 -29.08
C ARG A 89 -5.12 -2.53 -28.50
N SER A 90 -4.84 -2.63 -27.21
CA SER A 90 -4.43 -3.90 -26.59
C SER A 90 -5.60 -4.88 -26.53
N SER A 91 -5.33 -6.14 -26.83
CA SER A 91 -6.29 -7.25 -26.69
C SER A 91 -6.46 -7.64 -25.24
N VAL A 92 -7.09 -6.74 -24.47
CA VAL A 92 -7.34 -6.87 -23.04
C VAL A 92 -8.83 -6.73 -22.76
N GLN A 93 -9.36 -7.60 -21.93
CA GLN A 93 -10.71 -7.49 -21.36
C GLN A 93 -10.61 -7.09 -19.89
N ILE A 94 -11.48 -6.19 -19.46
CA ILE A 94 -11.57 -5.74 -18.05
C ILE A 94 -13.00 -5.96 -17.60
N LEU A 95 -13.20 -6.73 -16.54
CA LEU A 95 -14.52 -7.03 -15.99
C LEU A 95 -14.58 -6.54 -14.54
N ASN A 96 -15.70 -5.95 -14.15
CA ASN A 96 -15.97 -5.63 -12.75
C ASN A 96 -16.72 -6.80 -12.10
N LEU A 97 -16.01 -7.56 -11.26
CA LEU A 97 -16.53 -8.73 -10.57
C LEU A 97 -16.83 -8.46 -9.08
N SER A 98 -16.98 -7.21 -8.68
CA SER A 98 -17.18 -6.81 -7.28
C SER A 98 -18.51 -7.30 -6.67
N ASN A 99 -19.48 -7.73 -7.49
CA ASN A 99 -20.72 -8.33 -7.02
C ASN A 99 -20.65 -9.86 -6.96
N GLU A 100 -19.62 -10.46 -7.55
CA GLU A 100 -19.44 -11.91 -7.64
C GLU A 100 -18.37 -12.40 -6.68
N PHE A 101 -17.37 -11.58 -6.41
CA PHE A 101 -16.24 -11.93 -5.55
C PHE A 101 -16.16 -10.99 -4.35
N VAL A 102 -15.72 -11.56 -3.23
CA VAL A 102 -15.51 -10.87 -1.96
C VAL A 102 -14.12 -11.17 -1.43
N VAL A 103 -13.60 -10.25 -0.64
CA VAL A 103 -12.30 -10.40 0.04
C VAL A 103 -12.55 -10.68 1.52
N ALA A 104 -11.88 -11.72 2.06
CA ALA A 104 -11.84 -11.99 3.50
C ALA A 104 -10.40 -11.94 4.00
N ALA A 105 -10.15 -11.18 5.07
CA ALA A 105 -8.83 -11.12 5.70
C ALA A 105 -8.73 -12.17 6.81
N LEU A 106 -7.62 -12.91 6.82
CA LEU A 106 -7.27 -13.98 7.76
C LEU A 106 -6.04 -13.56 8.57
N SER A 107 -5.90 -14.07 9.81
CA SER A 107 -4.69 -13.82 10.58
C SER A 107 -3.45 -14.47 9.95
N TYR A 108 -2.28 -13.92 10.27
CA TYR A 108 -1.00 -14.50 9.83
C TYR A 108 -0.80 -15.93 10.35
N GLU A 109 -1.19 -16.18 11.59
CA GLU A 109 -1.11 -17.51 12.23
C GLU A 109 -2.00 -18.52 11.50
N LYS A 110 -3.20 -18.10 11.08
CA LYS A 110 -4.08 -18.94 10.27
C LYS A 110 -3.44 -19.31 8.94
N PHE A 111 -2.89 -18.31 8.24
CA PHE A 111 -2.18 -18.57 6.98
C PHE A 111 -1.03 -19.55 7.16
N LYS A 112 -0.18 -19.35 8.18
CA LYS A 112 0.92 -20.26 8.50
C LYS A 112 0.50 -21.70 8.81
N SER A 113 -0.68 -21.88 9.37
CA SER A 113 -1.22 -23.23 9.68
C SER A 113 -1.74 -23.98 8.45
N MET A 114 -1.84 -23.34 7.29
CA MET A 114 -2.31 -23.97 6.06
C MET A 114 -1.19 -24.80 5.42
N GLU A 115 -1.53 -25.98 4.96
CA GLU A 115 -0.60 -26.84 4.25
C GLU A 115 -0.02 -26.15 3.01
N GLY A 116 1.28 -26.29 2.78
CA GLY A 116 2.00 -25.66 1.68
C GLY A 116 2.26 -24.17 1.84
N SER A 117 1.86 -23.52 2.97
CA SER A 117 2.12 -22.11 3.21
C SER A 117 3.62 -21.83 3.36
N LYS A 118 4.05 -20.65 2.90
CA LYS A 118 5.43 -20.14 3.08
C LYS A 118 5.39 -18.75 3.74
N ASP A 119 6.33 -18.50 4.66
CA ASP A 119 6.51 -17.18 5.29
C ASP A 119 7.23 -16.22 4.33
N GLN A 120 6.61 -15.95 3.19
CA GLN A 120 7.09 -15.04 2.16
C GLN A 120 5.98 -14.06 1.79
N LEU A 121 6.25 -12.77 1.81
CA LEU A 121 5.31 -11.73 1.41
C LEU A 121 4.82 -11.97 -0.03
N GLY A 122 3.51 -11.88 -0.24
CA GLY A 122 2.88 -12.14 -1.53
C GLY A 122 2.70 -13.62 -1.87
N PHE A 123 3.27 -14.55 -1.07
CA PHE A 123 3.09 -15.99 -1.34
C PHE A 123 1.60 -16.34 -1.36
N THR A 124 1.19 -17.04 -2.41
CA THR A 124 -0.22 -17.33 -2.71
C THR A 124 -0.45 -18.84 -2.73
N LEU A 125 -1.46 -19.27 -2.00
CA LEU A 125 -1.99 -20.64 -2.02
C LEU A 125 -3.26 -20.68 -2.86
N LYS A 126 -3.55 -21.83 -3.46
CA LYS A 126 -4.88 -22.14 -4.00
C LYS A 126 -5.69 -22.90 -2.94
N TYR A 127 -6.79 -22.31 -2.51
CA TYR A 127 -7.82 -23.03 -1.77
C TYR A 127 -8.91 -23.44 -2.76
N ARG A 128 -8.84 -24.68 -3.25
CA ARG A 128 -9.56 -25.12 -4.45
C ARG A 128 -9.13 -24.28 -5.66
N GLU A 129 -9.99 -23.38 -6.16
CA GLU A 129 -9.66 -22.46 -7.26
C GLU A 129 -9.46 -21.01 -6.78
N ASP A 130 -9.72 -20.74 -5.49
CA ASP A 130 -9.71 -19.39 -4.94
C ASP A 130 -8.34 -19.08 -4.31
N PRO A 131 -7.72 -17.91 -4.61
CA PRO A 131 -6.41 -17.57 -4.08
C PRO A 131 -6.47 -17.11 -2.63
N ILE A 132 -5.52 -17.59 -1.81
CA ILE A 132 -5.21 -17.07 -0.48
C ILE A 132 -3.78 -16.57 -0.49
N LEU A 133 -3.57 -15.27 -0.38
CA LEU A 133 -2.24 -14.65 -0.43
C LEU A 133 -1.85 -14.05 0.91
N LEU A 134 -0.61 -14.27 1.35
CA LEU A 134 -0.01 -13.51 2.44
C LEU A 134 0.19 -12.08 1.96
N ASP A 135 -0.30 -11.10 2.74
CA ASP A 135 -0.29 -9.70 2.32
C ASP A 135 1.12 -9.22 1.95
N PRO A 136 1.37 -8.77 0.70
CA PRO A 136 2.70 -8.40 0.22
C PRO A 136 3.25 -7.13 0.87
N ARG A 137 2.41 -6.34 1.55
CA ARG A 137 2.83 -5.09 2.22
C ARG A 137 3.47 -5.35 3.58
N ASN A 138 2.86 -6.24 4.37
CA ASN A 138 3.33 -6.59 5.70
C ASN A 138 2.65 -7.87 6.19
N LYS A 139 3.42 -8.87 6.60
CA LYS A 139 2.87 -10.15 7.07
C LYS A 139 1.94 -10.05 8.29
N LYS A 140 2.06 -8.99 9.09
CA LYS A 140 1.17 -8.74 10.24
C LYS A 140 -0.25 -8.36 9.82
N LEU A 141 -0.47 -7.94 8.57
CA LEU A 141 -1.81 -7.79 8.01
C LEU A 141 -2.51 -9.15 7.82
N GLY A 142 -1.74 -10.25 7.89
CA GLY A 142 -2.25 -11.59 7.64
C GLY A 142 -2.39 -11.89 6.15
N ALA A 143 -3.38 -12.70 5.80
CA ALA A 143 -3.62 -13.12 4.42
C ALA A 143 -4.99 -12.66 3.92
N ARG A 144 -5.15 -12.60 2.60
CA ARG A 144 -6.43 -12.34 1.95
C ARG A 144 -6.87 -13.55 1.15
N LEU A 145 -8.11 -13.95 1.36
CA LEU A 145 -8.85 -14.89 0.54
C LEU A 145 -9.73 -14.09 -0.42
N VAL A 146 -9.54 -14.24 -1.72
CA VAL A 146 -10.45 -13.70 -2.75
C VAL A 146 -11.31 -14.84 -3.24
N ILE A 147 -12.61 -14.79 -3.00
CA ILE A 147 -13.51 -15.93 -3.21
C ILE A 147 -14.85 -15.48 -3.78
N ASN A 148 -15.47 -16.37 -4.57
CA ASN A 148 -16.84 -16.17 -5.01
C ASN A 148 -17.79 -16.06 -3.82
N LEU A 149 -18.66 -15.07 -3.82
CA LEU A 149 -19.57 -14.74 -2.72
C LEU A 149 -20.47 -15.91 -2.30
N GLU A 150 -20.94 -16.71 -3.26
CA GLU A 150 -21.80 -17.86 -3.00
C GLU A 150 -21.08 -18.97 -2.21
N LYS A 151 -19.75 -19.08 -2.37
CA LYS A 151 -18.92 -20.08 -1.72
C LYS A 151 -18.35 -19.62 -0.37
N LEU A 152 -18.44 -18.33 -0.05
CA LEU A 152 -17.77 -17.71 1.10
C LEU A 152 -18.04 -18.46 2.41
N TYR A 153 -19.29 -18.51 2.86
CA TYR A 153 -19.62 -19.05 4.18
C TYR A 153 -19.34 -20.55 4.32
N LEU A 154 -19.55 -21.32 3.24
CA LEU A 154 -19.21 -22.74 3.22
C LEU A 154 -17.69 -22.95 3.34
N SER A 155 -16.91 -22.10 2.67
CA SER A 155 -15.45 -22.18 2.71
C SER A 155 -14.90 -21.73 4.06
N LEU A 156 -15.43 -20.67 4.65
CA LEU A 156 -15.06 -20.23 6.00
C LEU A 156 -15.35 -21.36 7.02
N LYS A 157 -16.51 -22.01 6.95
CA LYS A 157 -16.84 -23.16 7.82
C LYS A 157 -15.83 -24.31 7.67
N LYS A 158 -15.46 -24.66 6.43
CA LYS A 158 -14.47 -25.73 6.17
C LYS A 158 -13.06 -25.35 6.63
N LEU A 159 -12.73 -24.08 6.61
CA LEU A 159 -11.47 -23.55 7.13
C LEU A 159 -11.49 -23.34 8.66
N ASN A 160 -12.58 -23.69 9.34
CA ASN A 160 -12.80 -23.41 10.76
C ASN A 160 -12.63 -21.92 11.11
N LEU A 161 -13.22 -21.04 10.30
CA LEU A 161 -13.19 -19.61 10.47
C LEU A 161 -14.59 -19.06 10.74
N LYS A 162 -14.71 -18.19 11.72
CA LYS A 162 -15.93 -17.42 12.01
C LYS A 162 -15.84 -16.05 11.35
N PRO A 163 -16.89 -15.59 10.62
CA PRO A 163 -16.90 -14.25 10.06
C PRO A 163 -16.91 -13.20 11.18
N THR A 164 -16.13 -12.15 11.03
CA THR A 164 -16.07 -10.99 11.91
C THR A 164 -16.15 -9.70 11.11
N LYS A 165 -16.36 -8.58 11.80
CA LYS A 165 -16.47 -7.26 11.19
C LYS A 165 -15.13 -6.78 10.67
N HIS A 166 -15.15 -5.98 9.62
CA HIS A 166 -13.98 -5.43 8.95
C HIS A 166 -13.19 -4.44 9.82
N GLU A 167 -13.80 -3.82 10.83
CA GLU A 167 -13.14 -2.86 11.71
C GLU A 167 -11.91 -3.46 12.41
N GLU A 168 -11.94 -4.75 12.77
CA GLU A 168 -10.79 -5.42 13.40
C GLU A 168 -9.58 -5.37 12.47
N TYR A 169 -9.78 -5.63 11.18
CA TYR A 169 -8.73 -5.59 10.17
C TYR A 169 -8.21 -4.17 9.93
N TYR A 170 -9.11 -3.18 9.79
CA TYR A 170 -8.69 -1.79 9.54
C TYR A 170 -8.04 -1.14 10.75
N ASN A 171 -8.46 -1.46 11.97
CA ASN A 171 -7.74 -1.07 13.18
C ASN A 171 -6.31 -1.63 13.20
N LEU A 172 -6.13 -2.90 12.83
CA LEU A 172 -4.80 -3.50 12.68
C LEU A 172 -3.97 -2.78 11.63
N SER A 173 -4.54 -2.52 10.45
CA SER A 173 -3.87 -1.82 9.36
C SER A 173 -3.43 -0.41 9.77
N PHE A 174 -4.29 0.34 10.42
CA PHE A 174 -4.00 1.68 10.94
C PHE A 174 -2.87 1.64 11.98
N ASN A 175 -2.91 0.70 12.93
CA ASN A 175 -1.86 0.54 13.93
C ASN A 175 -0.52 0.12 13.32
N LEU A 176 -0.55 -0.55 12.16
CA LEU A 176 0.64 -0.85 11.36
C LEU A 176 1.09 0.34 10.51
N GLY A 177 0.32 1.42 10.44
CA GLY A 177 0.62 2.61 9.63
C GLY A 177 0.43 2.40 8.13
N ILE A 178 -0.52 1.57 7.72
CA ILE A 178 -0.82 1.24 6.34
C ILE A 178 -2.22 1.73 6.01
N ALA A 179 -2.34 2.76 5.16
CA ALA A 179 -3.61 3.29 4.72
C ALA A 179 -4.30 2.29 3.77
N GLN A 180 -5.58 1.99 4.03
CA GLN A 180 -6.37 1.07 3.22
C GLN A 180 -7.82 1.50 3.02
N GLN A 181 -8.24 2.59 3.66
CA GLN A 181 -9.56 3.17 3.47
C GLN A 181 -9.45 4.66 3.14
N ASN A 182 -10.34 5.13 2.29
CA ASN A 182 -10.41 6.51 1.83
C ASN A 182 -9.11 6.98 1.16
N THR A 183 -8.42 6.07 0.47
CA THR A 183 -7.19 6.39 -0.27
C THR A 183 -7.47 7.26 -1.50
N ASP A 184 -8.72 7.35 -1.95
CA ASP A 184 -9.18 8.33 -2.95
C ASP A 184 -8.83 9.78 -2.56
N LYS A 185 -8.80 10.10 -1.26
CA LYS A 185 -8.40 11.42 -0.74
C LYS A 185 -6.93 11.76 -0.99
N LEU A 186 -6.10 10.79 -1.35
CA LEU A 186 -4.68 10.95 -1.70
C LEU A 186 -4.45 11.34 -3.17
N LYS A 187 -5.45 11.09 -4.05
CA LYS A 187 -5.32 11.26 -5.51
C LYS A 187 -4.80 12.63 -5.89
N ASN A 188 -3.76 12.64 -6.73
CA ASN A 188 -3.08 13.83 -7.25
C ASN A 188 -2.46 14.78 -6.19
N LYS A 189 -2.51 14.44 -4.89
CA LYS A 189 -2.01 15.28 -3.79
C LYS A 189 -0.63 14.90 -3.31
N ILE A 190 -0.24 13.63 -3.44
CA ILE A 190 0.99 13.07 -2.88
C ILE A 190 1.67 12.18 -3.93
N PHE A 191 2.99 12.10 -3.95
CA PHE A 191 3.71 11.16 -4.81
C PHE A 191 3.58 9.73 -4.29
N GLY A 192 3.53 8.73 -5.19
CA GLY A 192 3.44 7.32 -4.79
C GLY A 192 4.55 6.90 -3.82
N ILE A 193 5.78 7.37 -4.03
CA ILE A 193 6.90 7.09 -3.14
C ILE A 193 6.74 7.73 -1.73
N GLU A 194 6.02 8.86 -1.62
CA GLU A 194 5.69 9.49 -0.33
C GLU A 194 4.60 8.71 0.44
N CYS A 195 3.84 7.84 -0.27
CA CYS A 195 2.89 6.89 0.35
C CYS A 195 3.58 5.67 0.98
N ASN A 196 4.91 5.69 1.12
CA ASN A 196 5.74 4.60 1.63
C ASN A 196 5.71 3.34 0.73
N PHE A 197 5.46 3.49 -0.56
CA PHE A 197 5.29 2.38 -1.48
C PHE A 197 6.58 1.60 -1.75
N ASP A 198 7.73 2.18 -1.48
CA ASP A 198 9.02 1.45 -1.47
C ASP A 198 9.04 0.43 -0.33
N GLU A 199 8.79 0.86 0.89
CA GLU A 199 8.80 0.02 2.09
C GLU A 199 7.63 -0.97 2.15
N LEU A 200 6.52 -0.64 1.48
CA LEU A 200 5.34 -1.49 1.36
C LEU A 200 5.37 -2.39 0.12
N ASN A 201 6.52 -2.48 -0.56
CA ASN A 201 6.74 -3.34 -1.73
C ASN A 201 5.78 -3.08 -2.91
N ALA A 202 5.32 -1.84 -3.08
CA ALA A 202 4.46 -1.47 -4.20
C ALA A 202 5.22 -1.05 -5.46
N ILE A 203 6.52 -0.71 -5.34
CA ILE A 203 7.34 -0.22 -6.45
C ILE A 203 8.49 -1.18 -6.71
N ASP A 204 8.67 -1.58 -7.95
CA ASP A 204 9.88 -2.25 -8.40
C ASP A 204 10.76 -1.27 -9.18
N PHE A 205 11.88 -0.87 -8.59
CA PHE A 205 12.84 0.05 -9.23
C PHE A 205 13.72 -0.61 -10.29
N LYS A 206 13.64 -1.95 -10.45
CA LYS A 206 14.41 -2.72 -11.44
C LYS A 206 13.61 -3.07 -12.68
N LYS A 207 12.28 -2.90 -12.65
CA LYS A 207 11.43 -3.15 -13.81
C LYS A 207 11.64 -2.11 -14.91
N GLY A 208 11.14 -2.39 -16.11
CA GLY A 208 11.08 -1.45 -17.24
C GLY A 208 10.18 -0.23 -17.00
N CYS A 209 9.98 0.58 -18.02
CA CYS A 209 9.19 1.82 -17.92
C CYS A 209 7.74 1.57 -17.56
N TYR A 210 7.18 2.49 -16.78
CA TYR A 210 5.75 2.56 -16.45
C TYR A 210 5.30 4.01 -16.24
N VAL A 211 4.00 4.25 -16.27
CA VAL A 211 3.43 5.59 -16.12
C VAL A 211 3.82 6.21 -14.77
N GLY A 212 4.43 7.41 -14.80
CA GLY A 212 4.86 8.15 -13.60
C GLY A 212 6.20 7.73 -12.99
N GLN A 213 6.97 6.85 -13.64
CA GLN A 213 8.26 6.35 -13.15
C GLN A 213 9.31 7.42 -12.98
N GLU A 214 9.40 8.39 -13.89
CA GLU A 214 10.50 9.36 -13.93
C GLU A 214 10.69 10.11 -12.61
N ASN A 215 9.62 10.73 -12.09
CA ASN A 215 9.68 11.44 -10.82
C ASN A 215 9.91 10.51 -9.63
N THR A 216 9.30 9.32 -9.64
CA THR A 216 9.47 8.30 -8.60
C THR A 216 10.93 7.88 -8.50
N SER A 217 11.56 7.53 -9.63
CA SER A 217 12.97 7.14 -9.70
C SER A 217 13.90 8.30 -9.34
N ARG A 218 13.60 9.52 -9.81
CA ARG A 218 14.38 10.72 -9.50
C ARG A 218 14.40 11.05 -8.00
N ILE A 219 13.26 10.93 -7.32
CA ILE A 219 13.17 11.15 -5.86
C ILE A 219 14.00 10.10 -5.12
N LYS A 220 13.89 8.83 -5.53
CA LYS A 220 14.64 7.70 -4.92
C LYS A 220 16.15 7.87 -5.11
N LEU A 221 16.62 8.05 -6.35
CA LEU A 221 18.04 8.14 -6.69
C LEU A 221 18.73 9.36 -6.07
N LYS A 222 18.03 10.49 -6.01
CA LYS A 222 18.58 11.72 -5.40
C LYS A 222 18.44 11.75 -3.88
N ASN A 223 17.89 10.71 -3.27
CA ASN A 223 17.58 10.63 -1.83
C ASN A 223 16.81 11.88 -1.32
N LYS A 224 15.85 12.36 -2.13
CA LYS A 224 15.09 13.60 -1.87
C LYS A 224 13.72 13.35 -1.25
N LEU A 225 13.50 12.18 -0.69
CA LEU A 225 12.24 11.86 -0.03
C LEU A 225 12.17 12.58 1.32
N THR A 226 11.49 13.70 1.34
CA THR A 226 11.38 14.59 2.50
C THR A 226 10.03 14.54 3.19
N LYS A 227 9.05 13.85 2.57
CA LYS A 227 7.69 13.72 3.08
C LYS A 227 7.27 12.26 3.14
N ARG A 228 6.41 11.94 4.09
CA ARG A 228 5.85 10.60 4.29
C ARG A 228 4.38 10.67 4.67
N LEU A 229 3.58 9.76 4.16
CA LEU A 229 2.22 9.53 4.62
C LEU A 229 2.27 8.74 5.94
N LEU A 230 1.81 9.35 7.03
CA LEU A 230 1.89 8.75 8.35
C LEU A 230 0.51 8.77 9.03
N PRO A 231 0.18 7.74 9.84
CA PRO A 231 -1.03 7.73 10.64
C PRO A 231 -0.93 8.77 11.75
N ILE A 232 -2.05 9.41 12.04
CA ILE A 232 -2.17 10.39 13.12
C ILE A 232 -3.26 9.97 14.11
N LYS A 233 -2.98 10.12 15.39
CA LYS A 233 -3.95 9.90 16.45
C LYS A 233 -4.47 11.25 16.94
N VAL A 234 -5.75 11.49 16.82
CA VAL A 234 -6.42 12.65 17.41
C VAL A 234 -6.48 12.43 18.91
N ILE A 235 -6.01 13.41 19.69
CA ILE A 235 -6.03 13.43 21.15
C ILE A 235 -7.26 14.21 21.61
N GLU A 236 -7.49 15.38 20.99
CA GLU A 236 -8.57 16.28 21.32
C GLU A 236 -9.02 17.04 20.07
N GLY A 237 -10.31 17.40 20.00
CA GLY A 237 -10.91 18.18 18.92
C GLY A 237 -11.13 17.38 17.65
N ASP A 238 -11.51 18.07 16.58
CA ASP A 238 -11.83 17.51 15.27
C ASP A 238 -10.83 17.95 14.21
N ILE A 239 -10.56 17.05 13.26
CA ILE A 239 -9.68 17.29 12.13
C ILE A 239 -10.44 17.19 10.81
N ARG A 240 -9.96 17.90 9.79
CA ARG A 240 -10.49 17.83 8.42
C ARG A 240 -9.36 17.71 7.40
N ALA A 241 -9.62 16.99 6.33
CA ALA A 241 -8.69 16.90 5.21
C ALA A 241 -8.36 18.29 4.66
N GLY A 242 -7.07 18.51 4.37
CA GLY A 242 -6.57 19.80 3.91
C GLY A 242 -6.03 20.72 4.99
N GLN A 243 -6.29 20.46 6.29
CA GLN A 243 -5.74 21.25 7.37
C GLN A 243 -4.24 21.05 7.53
N SER A 244 -3.51 22.15 7.76
CA SER A 244 -2.06 22.12 8.01
C SER A 244 -1.77 21.77 9.46
N ILE A 245 -0.69 21.03 9.67
CA ILE A 245 -0.18 20.61 10.98
C ILE A 245 1.02 21.48 11.32
N PHE A 246 1.01 22.06 12.50
CA PHE A 246 2.05 22.97 12.95
C PHE A 246 2.81 22.43 14.16
N ASN A 247 4.12 22.64 14.15
CA ASN A 247 4.94 22.67 15.34
C ASN A 247 5.32 24.14 15.60
N GLU A 248 4.78 24.75 16.65
CA GLU A 248 4.84 26.18 16.88
C GLU A 248 4.31 26.97 15.66
N LYS A 249 5.16 27.77 15.00
CA LYS A 249 4.84 28.55 13.80
C LYS A 249 5.24 27.86 12.48
N THR A 250 5.82 26.64 12.55
CA THR A 250 6.33 25.93 11.37
C THR A 250 5.34 24.88 10.90
N GLU A 251 4.88 24.95 9.64
CA GLU A 251 4.07 23.91 9.03
C GLU A 251 4.93 22.66 8.78
N ILE A 252 4.59 21.56 9.45
CA ILE A 252 5.28 20.26 9.34
C ILE A 252 4.51 19.23 8.52
N GLY A 253 3.28 19.51 8.12
CA GLY A 253 2.50 18.55 7.35
C GLY A 253 1.07 19.02 7.08
N LYS A 254 0.30 18.11 6.48
CA LYS A 254 -1.10 18.35 6.11
C LYS A 254 -1.93 17.07 6.28
N VAL A 255 -3.11 17.16 6.87
CA VAL A 255 -4.08 16.06 6.92
C VAL A 255 -4.57 15.74 5.53
N LEU A 256 -4.53 14.49 5.12
CA LEU A 256 -5.04 14.03 3.82
C LEU A 256 -6.29 13.16 3.98
N ILE A 257 -6.29 12.24 4.95
CA ILE A 257 -7.43 11.39 5.31
C ILE A 257 -7.87 11.79 6.73
N ASP A 258 -9.14 12.11 6.90
CA ASP A 258 -9.74 12.66 8.13
C ASP A 258 -10.88 11.78 8.71
N THR A 259 -10.94 10.53 8.26
CA THR A 259 -11.96 9.55 8.70
C THR A 259 -11.48 8.77 9.94
N ASN A 260 -12.11 7.63 10.24
CA ASN A 260 -11.80 6.78 11.40
C ASN A 260 -10.32 6.37 11.51
N TYR A 261 -9.62 6.34 10.37
CA TYR A 261 -8.21 5.96 10.26
C TYR A 261 -7.43 7.10 9.59
N PRO A 262 -7.16 8.20 10.32
CA PRO A 262 -6.65 9.41 9.71
C PRO A 262 -5.15 9.34 9.40
N PHE A 263 -4.79 9.89 8.23
CA PHE A 263 -3.42 9.99 7.78
C PHE A 263 -3.08 11.41 7.34
N ALA A 264 -1.82 11.78 7.55
CA ALA A 264 -1.27 13.06 7.13
C ALA A 264 0.03 12.87 6.34
N VAL A 265 0.29 13.75 5.39
CA VAL A 265 1.61 13.89 4.79
C VAL A 265 2.48 14.75 5.70
N ILE A 266 3.61 14.22 6.15
CA ILE A 266 4.51 14.84 7.13
C ILE A 266 5.85 15.14 6.50
N LYS A 267 6.33 16.37 6.65
CA LYS A 267 7.66 16.85 6.26
C LYS A 267 8.68 16.36 7.32
N HIS A 268 9.07 15.13 7.22
CA HIS A 268 9.91 14.50 8.24
C HIS A 268 11.36 15.00 8.27
N ALA A 269 11.86 15.64 7.22
CA ALA A 269 13.20 16.22 7.15
C ALA A 269 13.34 17.57 7.89
N SER A 270 12.27 18.04 8.54
CA SER A 270 12.33 19.26 9.37
C SER A 270 13.07 18.97 10.66
N GLU A 271 14.05 19.80 11.02
CA GLU A 271 14.78 19.75 12.30
C GLU A 271 13.85 19.89 13.51
N LYS A 272 12.65 20.48 13.31
CA LYS A 272 11.61 20.67 14.32
C LYS A 272 10.63 19.49 14.45
N PHE A 273 10.83 18.40 13.70
CA PHE A 273 9.97 17.23 13.76
C PHE A 273 10.53 16.15 14.67
N ASN A 274 9.73 15.70 15.64
CA ASN A 274 9.98 14.52 16.48
C ASN A 274 8.65 13.79 16.71
N PHE A 275 8.65 12.47 16.68
CA PHE A 275 7.47 11.63 16.91
C PHE A 275 6.91 11.71 18.34
N ASP A 276 7.73 12.11 19.33
CA ASP A 276 7.31 12.23 20.73
C ASP A 276 6.50 13.48 21.01
N LEU A 277 6.44 14.42 20.05
CA LEU A 277 5.74 15.68 20.21
C LEU A 277 4.23 15.54 19.95
N ILE A 278 3.48 16.44 20.56
CA ILE A 278 2.08 16.71 20.27
C ILE A 278 2.02 17.94 19.37
N PHE A 279 1.23 17.84 18.30
CA PHE A 279 1.12 18.89 17.28
C PHE A 279 -0.28 19.50 17.30
N LYS A 280 -0.37 20.75 16.85
CA LYS A 280 -1.62 21.49 16.75
C LYS A 280 -2.15 21.51 15.31
N ILE A 281 -3.48 21.40 15.20
CA ILE A 281 -4.25 21.59 13.97
C ILE A 281 -5.46 22.44 14.35
N ASN A 282 -5.42 23.75 14.11
CA ASN A 282 -6.47 24.66 14.58
C ASN A 282 -6.80 24.42 16.08
N ASN A 283 -8.02 23.94 16.38
CA ASN A 283 -8.50 23.65 17.74
C ASN A 283 -8.28 22.17 18.15
N ALA A 284 -7.62 21.37 17.32
CA ALA A 284 -7.33 19.97 17.61
C ALA A 284 -5.87 19.75 18.00
N THR A 285 -5.63 18.71 18.79
CA THR A 285 -4.30 18.21 19.09
C THR A 285 -4.14 16.77 18.60
N ILE A 286 -2.98 16.47 18.03
CA ILE A 286 -2.68 15.17 17.45
C ILE A 286 -1.31 14.66 17.86
N ARG A 287 -1.14 13.34 17.76
CA ARG A 287 0.17 12.67 17.77
C ARG A 287 0.38 11.96 16.45
N ILE A 288 1.59 12.06 15.89
CA ILE A 288 1.98 11.32 14.70
C ILE A 288 2.54 9.96 15.13
N ILE A 289 2.02 8.88 14.54
CA ILE A 289 2.43 7.52 14.88
C ILE A 289 3.54 7.08 13.94
N LYS A 290 4.67 6.62 14.50
CA LYS A 290 5.76 6.03 13.72
C LYS A 290 5.49 4.54 13.49
N PRO A 291 5.27 4.08 12.24
CA PRO A 291 5.18 2.66 11.95
C PRO A 291 6.48 1.92 12.29
N LYS A 292 6.39 0.72 12.87
CA LYS A 292 7.58 -0.05 13.28
C LYS A 292 8.46 -0.48 12.11
N TRP A 293 7.89 -0.66 10.93
CA TRP A 293 8.62 -1.02 9.71
C TRP A 293 9.28 0.18 9.03
N LEU A 294 8.93 1.41 9.42
CA LEU A 294 9.47 2.63 8.84
C LEU A 294 10.87 2.91 9.41
N ASN A 295 11.88 2.59 8.63
CA ASN A 295 13.27 2.86 8.98
C ASN A 295 13.66 4.25 8.46
N LEU A 296 13.55 5.25 9.32
CA LEU A 296 14.03 6.59 9.04
C LEU A 296 15.48 6.67 9.48
N ASN A 297 16.42 6.25 8.65
CA ASN A 297 17.81 6.65 8.82
C ASN A 297 17.90 8.15 8.55
N TRP A 298 17.67 8.94 9.59
CA TRP A 298 17.85 10.39 9.62
C TRP A 298 19.33 10.72 9.57
N GLN A 299 19.98 10.50 8.46
CA GLN A 299 21.24 11.14 8.23
C GLN A 299 20.95 12.60 7.89
N ASN A 300 21.20 13.47 8.86
CA ASN A 300 21.27 14.91 8.67
C ASN A 300 22.12 15.16 7.41
N PRO A 301 21.59 15.72 6.31
CA PRO A 301 22.36 15.87 5.07
C PRO A 301 23.65 16.68 5.24
N LYS A 302 23.79 17.41 6.35
CA LYS A 302 25.03 18.10 6.75
C LYS A 302 26.08 17.17 7.35
N LYS A 303 25.73 15.99 7.92
CA LYS A 303 26.72 15.05 8.47
C LYS A 303 27.27 14.05 7.45
N SER A 304 26.55 13.78 6.34
CA SER A 304 27.06 12.87 5.31
C SER A 304 28.21 13.46 4.47
N LYS A 305 28.36 14.79 4.41
CA LYS A 305 29.51 15.40 3.73
C LYS A 305 30.81 15.32 4.53
N GLN A 306 30.78 15.17 5.84
CA GLN A 306 32.00 15.02 6.65
C GLN A 306 32.52 13.57 6.70
N GLY A 307 31.66 12.55 6.58
CA GLY A 307 32.08 11.14 6.59
C GLY A 307 32.81 10.70 5.31
N TYR A 308 32.46 11.25 4.17
CA TYR A 308 33.13 10.93 2.90
C TYR A 308 34.51 11.59 2.73
N PHE A 309 34.74 12.70 3.42
CA PHE A 309 36.06 13.37 3.37
C PHE A 309 37.13 12.61 4.20
N TYR A 310 36.75 11.91 5.26
CA TYR A 310 37.68 11.11 6.07
C TYR A 310 38.12 9.79 5.42
N LEU A 311 37.25 9.20 4.57
CA LEU A 311 37.59 7.94 3.88
C LEU A 311 38.49 8.14 2.66
N ILE A 312 38.53 9.33 2.08
CA ILE A 312 39.39 9.64 0.93
C ILE A 312 40.80 10.03 1.38
N ILE A 313 40.98 10.54 2.60
CA ILE A 313 42.29 10.95 3.13
C ILE A 313 43.04 9.75 3.72
N SER A 314 42.35 8.71 4.24
CA SER A 314 43.02 7.52 4.81
C SER A 314 43.59 6.54 3.76
N ASN A 315 43.18 6.65 2.50
CA ASN A 315 43.69 5.79 1.41
C ASN A 315 44.81 6.40 0.56
N LYS A 316 45.31 7.62 0.91
CA LYS A 316 46.45 8.25 0.21
C LYS A 316 47.76 8.23 0.98
N SER A 317 47.84 7.54 2.12
CA SER A 317 49.07 7.43 2.94
C SER A 317 49.64 6.03 3.02
N LYS A 318 49.37 5.15 2.04
CA LYS A 318 50.08 3.88 1.84
C LYS A 318 50.32 3.66 0.34
N HIS A 319 51.35 4.33 -0.15
CA HIS A 319 52.24 3.90 -1.26
C HIS A 319 53.49 4.75 -1.17
#